data_96e4d30aa018294a1f066b87451321c7
#
_entry.id   96e4d30aa018294a1f066b87451321c7
#
_cell.length_a   1.000
_cell.length_b   1.000
_cell.length_c   1.000
_cell.angle_alpha   90.00
_cell.angle_beta   90.00
_cell.angle_gamma   90.00
#
_symmetry.space_group_name_H-M   'P 1'
#
loop_
_entity.id
_entity.type
_entity.pdbx_description
1 polymer ?
#
loop_
_entity_poly.entity_id
_entity_poly.type
_entity_poly.pdbx_seq_one_letter_code
_entity_poly.pdbx_strand_id
1 'polypeptide(L)'
;MREIKVYDNFLPKQYFADLEAELLGPNFPWFFNEGINYDNPPHPTQYQFIHIFYDNGMEGPHFGWVADMCRQVGYKEILNDPMRCGIKGNLNPKQPEHELYGLHIDLEPDKTDGWTTSIFYVNTNNGWTEFETGDKIDCVANRLVSFPSHIQHSGVSCTDAKRRVVININGKL
;
A
#
# COMPACT_ATOMS: atom_id res chain seq x y z
N MET A 1 7.23 16.35 15.82
CA MET A 1 6.76 16.65 14.45
C MET A 1 6.53 15.33 13.77
N ARG A 2 5.30 15.03 13.39
CA ARG A 2 4.94 13.80 12.66
C ARG A 2 5.52 13.93 11.27
N GLU A 3 6.42 13.05 10.91
CA GLU A 3 7.17 13.19 9.68
C GLU A 3 6.64 12.22 8.64
N ILE A 4 5.65 12.68 7.84
CA ILE A 4 5.24 12.00 6.62
C ILE A 4 6.29 12.38 5.54
N LYS A 5 7.02 11.38 5.05
CA LYS A 5 8.06 11.56 4.02
C LYS A 5 7.53 11.11 2.67
N VAL A 6 7.75 11.92 1.65
CA VAL A 6 7.34 11.64 0.27
C VAL A 6 8.57 11.59 -0.61
N TYR A 7 8.69 10.53 -1.41
CA TYR A 7 9.80 10.32 -2.34
C TYR A 7 9.24 10.10 -3.74
N ASP A 8 9.44 11.07 -4.63
CA ASP A 8 9.09 10.96 -6.05
C ASP A 8 10.22 10.28 -6.84
N ASN A 9 9.85 9.55 -7.91
CA ASN A 9 10.78 8.78 -8.73
C ASN A 9 11.64 7.83 -7.88
N PHE A 10 11.00 7.13 -6.95
CA PHE A 10 11.66 6.35 -5.91
C PHE A 10 12.49 5.19 -6.47
N LEU A 11 11.94 4.45 -7.42
CA LEU A 11 12.68 3.37 -8.10
C LEU A 11 13.37 3.89 -9.38
N PRO A 12 14.50 3.28 -9.78
CA PRO A 12 15.10 3.55 -11.08
C PRO A 12 14.08 3.39 -12.21
N LYS A 13 14.10 4.28 -13.19
CA LYS A 13 13.07 4.38 -14.24
C LYS A 13 12.76 3.06 -14.94
N GLN A 14 13.79 2.29 -15.34
CA GLN A 14 13.57 1.02 -16.03
C GLN A 14 12.96 -0.02 -15.09
N TYR A 15 13.48 -0.14 -13.87
CA TYR A 15 12.94 -1.07 -12.88
C TYR A 15 11.48 -0.78 -12.57
N PHE A 16 11.13 0.51 -12.41
CA PHE A 16 9.75 0.91 -12.20
C PHE A 16 8.86 0.55 -13.39
N ALA A 17 9.31 0.79 -14.62
CA ALA A 17 8.53 0.46 -15.81
C ALA A 17 8.23 -1.05 -15.93
N ASP A 18 9.22 -1.89 -15.58
CA ASP A 18 9.05 -3.35 -15.58
C ASP A 18 8.10 -3.81 -14.48
N LEU A 19 8.23 -3.25 -13.25
CA LEU A 19 7.33 -3.50 -12.12
C LEU A 19 5.89 -3.06 -12.44
N GLU A 20 5.71 -1.86 -12.97
CA GLU A 20 4.39 -1.33 -13.36
C GLU A 20 3.73 -2.23 -14.41
N ALA A 21 4.48 -2.61 -15.46
CA ALA A 21 3.99 -3.48 -16.53
C ALA A 21 3.57 -4.86 -15.99
N GLU A 22 4.33 -5.43 -15.06
CA GLU A 22 3.99 -6.70 -14.40
C GLU A 22 2.71 -6.57 -13.58
N LEU A 23 2.65 -5.63 -12.62
CA LEU A 23 1.53 -5.48 -11.69
C LEU A 23 0.23 -5.01 -12.37
N LEU A 24 0.34 -4.23 -13.44
CA LEU A 24 -0.81 -3.80 -14.24
C LEU A 24 -1.10 -4.75 -15.41
N GLY A 25 -0.29 -5.77 -15.59
CA GLY A 25 -0.44 -6.77 -16.65
C GLY A 25 -1.67 -7.66 -16.45
N PRO A 26 -2.12 -8.33 -17.53
CA PRO A 26 -3.32 -9.16 -17.49
C PRO A 26 -3.11 -10.50 -16.75
N ASN A 27 -1.87 -10.90 -16.54
CA ASN A 27 -1.52 -12.21 -15.97
C ASN A 27 -1.07 -12.14 -14.52
N PHE A 28 -0.96 -10.92 -13.93
CA PHE A 28 -0.57 -10.80 -12.52
C PHE A 28 -1.68 -11.34 -11.61
N PRO A 29 -1.37 -12.23 -10.65
CA PRO A 29 -2.37 -12.91 -9.83
C PRO A 29 -2.89 -11.99 -8.72
N TRP A 30 -4.00 -11.32 -8.98
CA TRP A 30 -4.78 -10.58 -8.01
C TRP A 30 -5.90 -11.45 -7.44
N PHE A 31 -6.00 -11.55 -6.13
CA PHE A 31 -7.00 -12.37 -5.43
C PHE A 31 -8.08 -11.48 -4.81
N PHE A 32 -9.34 -11.87 -4.99
CA PHE A 32 -10.49 -11.16 -4.43
C PHE A 32 -10.44 -11.13 -2.89
N ASN A 33 -10.73 -9.97 -2.31
CA ASN A 33 -10.81 -9.74 -0.87
C ASN A 33 -12.04 -8.89 -0.57
N GLU A 34 -12.97 -9.43 0.23
CA GLU A 34 -14.29 -8.84 0.48
C GLU A 34 -14.25 -7.48 1.19
N GLY A 35 -13.20 -7.17 1.92
CA GLY A 35 -13.07 -5.94 2.71
C GLY A 35 -11.83 -5.14 2.36
N ILE A 36 -11.89 -3.84 2.63
CA ILE A 36 -10.74 -2.95 2.56
C ILE A 36 -10.25 -2.62 3.96
N ASN A 37 -11.17 -2.23 4.84
CA ASN A 37 -10.91 -1.98 6.25
C ASN A 37 -11.86 -2.86 7.08
N TYR A 38 -11.30 -3.79 7.87
CA TYR A 38 -12.06 -4.75 8.66
C TYR A 38 -12.68 -4.17 9.94
N ASP A 39 -12.29 -2.96 10.32
CA ASP A 39 -12.89 -2.23 11.45
C ASP A 39 -14.28 -1.65 11.09
N ASN A 40 -14.61 -1.59 9.80
CA ASN A 40 -15.90 -1.16 9.30
C ASN A 40 -16.81 -2.35 8.93
N PRO A 41 -18.13 -2.21 9.09
CA PRO A 41 -19.07 -3.22 8.59
C PRO A 41 -18.87 -3.45 7.09
N PRO A 42 -19.10 -4.67 6.57
CA PRO A 42 -19.01 -4.95 5.15
C PRO A 42 -19.86 -3.98 4.33
N HIS A 43 -19.27 -3.38 3.31
CA HIS A 43 -19.94 -2.47 2.40
C HIS A 43 -19.94 -3.06 0.98
N PRO A 44 -21.07 -3.06 0.26
CA PRO A 44 -21.19 -3.79 -1.02
C PRO A 44 -20.26 -3.26 -2.13
N THR A 45 -19.77 -2.03 -2.02
CA THR A 45 -18.82 -1.42 -2.99
C THR A 45 -17.37 -1.38 -2.50
N GLN A 46 -17.14 -1.64 -1.20
CA GLN A 46 -15.80 -1.56 -0.60
C GLN A 46 -15.13 -2.94 -0.56
N TYR A 47 -14.70 -3.40 -1.71
CA TYR A 47 -13.88 -4.59 -1.89
C TYR A 47 -12.59 -4.24 -2.64
N GLN A 48 -11.62 -5.12 -2.60
CA GLN A 48 -10.34 -4.96 -3.28
C GLN A 48 -9.82 -6.30 -3.79
N PHE A 49 -8.78 -6.24 -4.58
CA PHE A 49 -7.97 -7.41 -4.90
C PHE A 49 -6.60 -7.24 -4.27
N ILE A 50 -6.04 -8.34 -3.77
CA ILE A 50 -4.77 -8.33 -3.06
C ILE A 50 -3.77 -9.29 -3.70
N HIS A 51 -2.49 -9.01 -3.52
CA HIS A 51 -1.39 -9.94 -3.72
C HIS A 51 -0.44 -9.86 -2.52
N ILE A 52 -0.13 -11.01 -1.94
CA ILE A 52 0.76 -11.10 -0.77
C ILE A 52 2.19 -11.37 -1.26
N PHE A 53 3.08 -10.42 -1.03
CA PHE A 53 4.50 -10.55 -1.36
C PHE A 53 5.32 -11.14 -0.19
N TYR A 54 4.95 -10.80 1.05
CA TYR A 54 5.61 -11.30 2.25
C TYR A 54 4.62 -11.40 3.41
N ASP A 55 4.53 -12.59 4.00
CA ASP A 55 3.62 -12.87 5.10
C ASP A 55 4.21 -13.90 6.05
N ASN A 56 4.08 -13.67 7.36
CA ASN A 56 4.45 -14.60 8.43
C ASN A 56 5.85 -15.20 8.22
N GLY A 57 6.85 -14.37 7.87
CA GLY A 57 8.24 -14.82 7.67
C GLY A 57 8.48 -15.51 6.33
N MET A 58 7.48 -15.62 5.45
CA MET A 58 7.61 -16.30 4.15
C MET A 58 7.56 -15.31 2.99
N GLU A 59 8.49 -15.48 2.05
CA GLU A 59 8.44 -14.79 0.76
C GLU A 59 7.38 -15.44 -0.13
N GLY A 60 6.42 -14.62 -0.54
CA GLY A 60 5.40 -15.03 -1.50
C GLY A 60 5.89 -15.01 -2.95
N PRO A 61 5.06 -15.47 -3.90
CA PRO A 61 5.32 -15.27 -5.31
C PRO A 61 5.58 -13.80 -5.63
N HIS A 62 6.49 -13.52 -6.56
CA HIS A 62 6.84 -12.16 -6.99
C HIS A 62 7.52 -11.27 -5.91
N PHE A 63 7.94 -11.83 -4.76
CA PHE A 63 8.66 -11.08 -3.72
C PHE A 63 9.88 -10.33 -4.29
N GLY A 64 10.60 -10.94 -5.26
CA GLY A 64 11.73 -10.31 -5.93
C GLY A 64 11.44 -8.91 -6.48
N TRP A 65 10.21 -8.64 -6.93
CA TRP A 65 9.79 -7.33 -7.44
C TRP A 65 9.73 -6.24 -6.37
N VAL A 66 9.59 -6.59 -5.09
CA VAL A 66 9.48 -5.62 -3.99
C VAL A 66 10.69 -5.62 -3.06
N ALA A 67 11.56 -6.62 -3.17
CA ALA A 67 12.74 -6.75 -2.31
C ALA A 67 13.70 -5.56 -2.42
N ASP A 68 13.93 -5.03 -3.63
CA ASP A 68 14.75 -3.84 -3.85
C ASP A 68 14.14 -2.59 -3.21
N MET A 69 12.83 -2.49 -3.22
CA MET A 69 12.09 -1.41 -2.57
C MET A 69 12.36 -1.39 -1.07
N CYS A 70 12.28 -2.55 -0.41
CA CYS A 70 12.58 -2.69 1.02
C CYS A 70 14.03 -2.29 1.33
N ARG A 71 14.99 -2.69 0.49
CA ARG A 71 16.40 -2.30 0.63
C ARG A 71 16.61 -0.79 0.49
N GLN A 72 15.95 -0.15 -0.47
CA GLN A 72 16.07 1.31 -0.69
C GLN A 72 15.44 2.12 0.44
N VAL A 73 14.33 1.67 1.03
CA VAL A 73 13.76 2.28 2.24
C VAL A 73 14.70 2.13 3.43
N GLY A 74 15.51 1.07 3.45
CA GLY A 74 16.45 0.78 4.54
C GLY A 74 15.83 -0.06 5.66
N TYR A 75 14.77 -0.81 5.36
CA TYR A 75 14.18 -1.73 6.34
C TYR A 75 15.16 -2.82 6.76
N LYS A 76 15.36 -2.96 8.06
CA LYS A 76 16.13 -4.04 8.70
C LYS A 76 15.26 -5.23 9.05
N GLU A 77 13.99 -4.98 9.27
CA GLU A 77 12.99 -5.97 9.65
C GLU A 77 11.69 -5.68 8.90
N ILE A 78 11.07 -6.69 8.32
CA ILE A 78 9.73 -6.65 7.74
C ILE A 78 8.77 -7.31 8.73
N LEU A 79 7.55 -6.78 8.83
CA LEU A 79 6.54 -7.30 9.74
C LEU A 79 6.36 -8.82 9.56
N ASN A 80 6.57 -9.55 10.64
CA ASN A 80 6.36 -10.98 10.74
C ASN A 80 5.24 -11.22 11.75
N ASP A 81 4.00 -11.15 11.30
CA ASP A 81 2.81 -11.29 12.13
C ASP A 81 1.80 -12.22 11.44
N PRO A 82 1.32 -13.29 12.11
CA PRO A 82 0.42 -14.28 11.49
C PRO A 82 -0.98 -13.72 11.13
N MET A 83 -1.33 -12.55 11.65
CA MET A 83 -2.61 -11.89 11.39
C MET A 83 -2.52 -10.76 10.38
N ARG A 84 -1.30 -10.28 10.07
CA ARG A 84 -1.08 -9.09 9.23
C ARG A 84 0.08 -9.29 8.27
N CYS A 85 -0.14 -8.99 7.01
CA CYS A 85 0.88 -9.12 5.97
C CYS A 85 1.94 -8.03 6.08
N GLY A 86 3.20 -8.40 6.00
CA GLY A 86 4.32 -7.46 6.00
C GLY A 86 4.43 -6.65 4.70
N ILE A 87 4.18 -7.30 3.54
CA ILE A 87 4.16 -6.63 2.24
C ILE A 87 2.96 -7.13 1.44
N LYS A 88 2.07 -6.19 1.09
CA LYS A 88 0.83 -6.50 0.40
C LYS A 88 0.55 -5.50 -0.72
N GLY A 89 0.30 -6.00 -1.93
CA GLY A 89 -0.29 -5.24 -3.01
C GLY A 89 -1.81 -5.14 -2.83
N ASN A 90 -2.35 -3.94 -3.05
CA ASN A 90 -3.80 -3.69 -3.05
C ASN A 90 -4.20 -3.07 -4.40
N LEU A 91 -5.17 -3.67 -5.05
CA LEU A 91 -5.81 -3.15 -6.25
C LEU A 91 -7.25 -2.79 -5.91
N ASN A 92 -7.57 -1.50 -5.96
CA ASN A 92 -8.93 -0.99 -5.79
C ASN A 92 -9.50 -0.63 -7.17
N PRO A 93 -10.63 -1.22 -7.60
CA PRO A 93 -11.29 -0.86 -8.84
C PRO A 93 -11.75 0.61 -8.84
N LYS A 94 -11.88 1.19 -10.04
CA LYS A 94 -12.50 2.50 -10.25
C LYS A 94 -13.87 2.56 -9.59
N GLN A 95 -14.15 3.68 -8.92
CA GLN A 95 -15.47 3.98 -8.38
C GLN A 95 -16.12 5.14 -9.16
N PRO A 96 -17.46 5.26 -9.17
CA PRO A 96 -18.15 6.38 -9.81
C PRO A 96 -17.86 7.70 -9.10
N GLU A 97 -17.63 7.67 -7.78
CA GLU A 97 -17.29 8.81 -6.94
C GLU A 97 -16.12 8.42 -6.02
N HIS A 98 -15.45 9.41 -5.44
CA HIS A 98 -14.39 9.15 -4.46
C HIS A 98 -14.98 8.55 -3.18
N GLU A 99 -14.50 7.37 -2.79
CA GLU A 99 -14.84 6.71 -1.54
C GLU A 99 -13.64 6.69 -0.61
N LEU A 100 -13.81 7.17 0.63
CA LEU A 100 -12.88 7.05 1.73
C LEU A 100 -13.13 5.72 2.45
N TYR A 101 -12.12 4.86 2.53
CA TYR A 101 -12.27 3.51 3.09
C TYR A 101 -12.18 3.41 4.63
N GLY A 102 -12.09 4.56 5.30
CA GLY A 102 -12.00 4.68 6.76
C GLY A 102 -10.56 4.72 7.28
N LEU A 103 -10.33 5.61 8.23
CA LEU A 103 -9.03 5.76 8.87
C LEU A 103 -8.70 4.53 9.72
N HIS A 104 -7.49 4.00 9.59
CA HIS A 104 -6.99 2.83 10.31
C HIS A 104 -5.47 2.89 10.45
N ILE A 105 -4.93 2.00 11.27
CA ILE A 105 -3.50 1.66 11.31
C ILE A 105 -3.32 0.21 10.83
N ASP A 106 -2.19 -0.08 10.19
CA ASP A 106 -1.92 -1.42 9.65
C ASP A 106 -1.52 -2.43 10.72
N LEU A 107 -1.01 -1.97 11.87
CA LEU A 107 -0.55 -2.80 12.98
C LEU A 107 -1.48 -2.70 14.19
N GLU A 108 -1.37 -3.67 15.11
CA GLU A 108 -2.01 -3.54 16.41
C GLU A 108 -1.43 -2.32 17.16
N PRO A 109 -2.25 -1.54 17.91
CA PRO A 109 -1.79 -0.31 18.55
C PRO A 109 -0.57 -0.48 19.48
N ASP A 110 -0.46 -1.60 20.16
CA ASP A 110 0.65 -1.94 21.06
C ASP A 110 1.94 -2.35 20.31
N LYS A 111 1.86 -2.58 18.99
CA LYS A 111 2.97 -3.00 18.12
C LYS A 111 3.46 -1.89 17.19
N THR A 112 3.02 -0.65 17.35
CA THR A 112 3.38 0.44 16.41
C THR A 112 4.72 1.11 16.73
N ASP A 113 5.25 0.95 17.94
CA ASP A 113 6.47 1.63 18.36
C ASP A 113 7.70 1.17 17.57
N GLY A 114 8.37 2.15 16.96
CA GLY A 114 9.54 1.93 16.10
C GLY A 114 9.22 1.31 14.74
N TRP A 115 7.94 1.09 14.40
CA TRP A 115 7.51 0.62 13.10
C TRP A 115 7.17 1.77 12.15
N THR A 116 7.38 1.50 10.87
CA THR A 116 7.13 2.42 9.76
C THR A 116 6.23 1.73 8.75
N THR A 117 5.17 2.41 8.33
CA THR A 117 4.35 2.04 7.18
C THR A 117 4.81 2.82 5.97
N SER A 118 5.01 2.15 4.86
CA SER A 118 5.27 2.77 3.57
C SER A 118 4.23 2.33 2.53
N ILE A 119 3.79 3.28 1.72
CA ILE A 119 2.85 3.04 0.62
C ILE A 119 3.52 3.47 -0.68
N PHE A 120 3.72 2.52 -1.59
CA PHE A 120 4.24 2.77 -2.93
C PHE A 120 3.11 2.79 -3.95
N TYR A 121 3.01 3.88 -4.72
CA TYR A 121 1.98 4.05 -5.75
C TYR A 121 2.48 3.51 -7.10
N VAL A 122 1.80 2.47 -7.60
CA VAL A 122 2.17 1.80 -8.85
C VAL A 122 1.71 2.58 -10.07
N ASN A 123 0.57 3.25 -9.99
CA ASN A 123 0.04 4.02 -11.12
C ASN A 123 -0.49 5.38 -10.70
N THR A 124 -0.39 6.35 -11.60
CA THR A 124 -1.02 7.67 -11.42
C THR A 124 -2.52 7.59 -11.61
N ASN A 125 -3.26 8.20 -10.69
CA ASN A 125 -4.71 8.35 -10.74
C ASN A 125 -5.13 9.47 -9.77
N ASN A 126 -6.40 9.90 -9.83
CA ASN A 126 -6.94 10.96 -8.98
C ASN A 126 -7.38 10.51 -7.57
N GLY A 127 -7.10 9.27 -7.18
CA GLY A 127 -7.19 8.84 -5.78
C GLY A 127 -6.02 9.36 -4.96
N TRP A 128 -6.10 9.22 -3.64
CA TRP A 128 -5.05 9.69 -2.71
C TRP A 128 -4.98 8.81 -1.46
N THR A 129 -4.00 9.06 -0.62
CA THR A 129 -3.97 8.60 0.77
C THR A 129 -4.25 9.79 1.67
N GLU A 130 -5.26 9.68 2.54
CA GLU A 130 -5.64 10.68 3.53
C GLU A 130 -5.17 10.26 4.92
N PHE A 131 -4.67 11.21 5.70
CA PHE A 131 -4.18 11.01 7.06
C PHE A 131 -5.11 11.65 8.09
N GLU A 132 -5.09 11.18 9.33
CA GLU A 132 -5.87 11.74 10.44
C GLU A 132 -5.63 13.23 10.67
N THR A 133 -4.51 13.75 10.20
CA THR A 133 -4.15 15.18 10.26
C THR A 133 -4.86 16.02 9.21
N GLY A 134 -5.56 15.42 8.26
CA GLY A 134 -6.15 16.06 7.09
C GLY A 134 -5.19 16.20 5.91
N ASP A 135 -3.92 15.79 6.06
CA ASP A 135 -2.96 15.76 4.95
C ASP A 135 -3.40 14.74 3.89
N LYS A 136 -3.14 15.08 2.62
CA LYS A 136 -3.45 14.23 1.45
C LYS A 136 -2.23 14.06 0.58
N ILE A 137 -1.97 12.80 0.21
CA ILE A 137 -0.88 12.46 -0.70
C ILE A 137 -1.48 11.82 -1.95
N ASP A 138 -1.33 12.50 -3.09
CA ASP A 138 -1.85 12.05 -4.38
C ASP A 138 -1.18 10.78 -4.88
N CYS A 139 -1.94 9.91 -5.54
CA CYS A 139 -1.42 8.74 -6.22
C CYS A 139 -0.66 9.15 -7.49
N VAL A 140 0.65 9.24 -7.37
CA VAL A 140 1.58 9.48 -8.48
C VAL A 140 2.44 8.24 -8.68
N ALA A 141 2.50 7.74 -9.90
CA ALA A 141 3.31 6.57 -10.26
C ALA A 141 4.78 6.74 -9.81
N ASN A 142 5.39 5.70 -9.27
CA ASN A 142 6.75 5.70 -8.72
C ASN A 142 6.97 6.69 -7.55
N ARG A 143 5.92 6.96 -6.78
CA ARG A 143 5.99 7.70 -5.51
C ARG A 143 5.94 6.73 -4.35
N LEU A 144 6.79 6.94 -3.35
CA LEU A 144 6.70 6.29 -2.04
C LEU A 144 6.32 7.33 -0.98
N VAL A 145 5.36 7.03 -0.13
CA VAL A 145 5.13 7.75 1.12
C VAL A 145 5.49 6.85 2.29
N SER A 146 6.17 7.40 3.30
CA SER A 146 6.62 6.66 4.48
C SER A 146 6.32 7.45 5.75
N PHE A 147 5.76 6.80 6.77
CA PHE A 147 5.31 7.44 8.00
C PHE A 147 5.31 6.45 9.18
N PRO A 148 5.39 6.96 10.43
CA PRO A 148 5.25 6.12 11.63
C PRO A 148 3.93 5.34 11.62
N SER A 149 3.98 4.03 11.91
CA SER A 149 2.82 3.14 11.78
C SER A 149 1.66 3.45 12.72
N HIS A 150 1.87 4.29 13.75
CA HIS A 150 0.78 4.74 14.64
C HIS A 150 -0.10 5.84 14.01
N ILE A 151 0.29 6.44 12.89
CA ILE A 151 -0.50 7.46 12.21
C ILE A 151 -1.63 6.79 11.45
N GLN A 152 -2.88 7.18 11.78
CA GLN A 152 -4.04 6.69 11.05
C GLN A 152 -4.08 7.27 9.63
N HIS A 153 -4.38 6.41 8.69
CA HIS A 153 -4.48 6.75 7.28
C HIS A 153 -5.60 5.97 6.60
N SER A 154 -6.00 6.42 5.43
CA SER A 154 -6.98 5.73 4.59
C SER A 154 -6.66 5.92 3.12
N GLY A 155 -6.87 4.89 2.33
CA GLY A 155 -6.95 5.02 0.88
C GLY A 155 -8.26 5.69 0.47
N VAL A 156 -8.20 6.47 -0.62
CA VAL A 156 -9.38 7.01 -1.31
C VAL A 156 -9.37 6.49 -2.74
N SER A 157 -10.53 6.02 -3.21
CA SER A 157 -10.70 5.44 -4.54
C SER A 157 -10.37 6.43 -5.66
N CYS A 158 -10.06 5.90 -6.85
CA CYS A 158 -9.93 6.70 -8.07
C CYS A 158 -11.25 6.70 -8.88
N THR A 159 -11.43 7.76 -9.67
CA THR A 159 -12.59 7.94 -10.57
C THR A 159 -12.19 8.13 -12.04
N ASP A 160 -10.90 8.32 -12.32
CA ASP A 160 -10.35 8.62 -13.66
C ASP A 160 -9.59 7.44 -14.29
N ALA A 161 -9.03 6.54 -13.49
CA ALA A 161 -8.30 5.36 -13.94
C ALA A 161 -9.11 4.08 -13.71
N LYS A 162 -8.82 2.99 -14.46
CA LYS A 162 -9.51 1.70 -14.28
C LYS A 162 -9.35 1.12 -12.88
N ARG A 163 -8.26 1.44 -12.21
CA ARG A 163 -7.87 0.91 -10.91
C ARG A 163 -6.83 1.79 -10.23
N ARG A 164 -6.80 1.78 -8.93
CA ARG A 164 -5.74 2.29 -8.07
C ARG A 164 -4.94 1.11 -7.55
N VAL A 165 -3.63 1.09 -7.77
CA VAL A 165 -2.74 0.02 -7.30
C VAL A 165 -1.66 0.60 -6.42
N VAL A 166 -1.53 0.03 -5.22
CA VAL A 166 -0.49 0.39 -4.24
C VAL A 166 0.16 -0.85 -3.65
N ILE A 167 1.38 -0.70 -3.13
CA ILE A 167 2.06 -1.72 -2.33
C ILE A 167 2.27 -1.14 -0.94
N ASN A 168 1.70 -1.79 0.07
CA ASN A 168 1.91 -1.46 1.48
C ASN A 168 3.06 -2.30 2.03
N ILE A 169 3.97 -1.66 2.77
CA ILE A 169 5.12 -2.29 3.41
C ILE A 169 5.17 -1.85 4.86
N ASN A 170 5.20 -2.78 5.78
CA ASN A 170 5.35 -2.53 7.22
C ASN A 170 6.69 -3.09 7.69
N GLY A 171 7.57 -2.21 8.19
CA GLY A 171 8.93 -2.59 8.58
C GLY A 171 9.55 -1.66 9.61
N LYS A 172 10.71 -2.07 10.13
CA LYS A 172 11.58 -1.24 11.00
C LYS A 172 12.80 -0.75 10.26
N LEU A 173 13.15 0.51 10.45
CA LEU A 173 14.34 1.17 9.90
C LEU A 173 15.62 0.88 10.74
#